data_bf554705af35084478393065cb133735
#
_entry.id   bf554705af35084478393065cb133735
#
_cell.length_a   1.000
_cell.length_b   1.000
_cell.length_c   1.000
_cell.angle_alpha   90.00
_cell.angle_beta   90.00
_cell.angle_gamma   90.00
#
_symmetry.space_group_name_H-M   'P 1'
#
loop_
_entity.id
_entity.type
_entity.pdbx_description
1 polymer ?
#
loop_
_entity_poly.entity_id
_entity_poly.type
_entity_poly.pdbx_seq_one_letter_code
_entity_poly.pdbx_strand_id
1 'polypeptide(L)' 'MRDFDLGCLTPVEKLAPEAIRQIREKAHMSQATFALALNVPKMLVSKWERGEVHPSGPSLKLLALANAKGIDTIL' A
#
# COMPACT_ATOMS: atom_id res chain seq x y z
N MET A 1 9.04 16.83 -21.62
CA MET A 1 8.78 16.11 -21.13
C MET A 1 9.08 15.62 -20.64
N ARG A 2 9.15 15.86 -20.63
CA ARG A 2 9.11 15.10 -19.96
C ARG A 2 9.15 14.53 -19.33
N ASP A 3 9.19 14.72 -19.36
CA ASP A 3 9.01 13.87 -18.57
C ASP A 3 8.94 13.48 -18.13
N PHE A 4 8.89 13.83 -18.26
CA PHE A 4 8.58 13.07 -17.65
C PHE A 4 8.38 12.61 -17.24
N ASP A 5 8.40 13.07 -17.41
CA ASP A 5 7.98 12.40 -16.91
C ASP A 5 7.79 11.92 -16.56
N LEU A 6 7.98 12.44 -16.77
CA LEU A 6 7.64 11.76 -16.35
C LEU A 6 7.38 11.27 -15.83
N GLY A 7 7.47 11.42 -15.96
CA GLY A 7 6.90 10.72 -15.37
C GLY A 7 6.92 10.41 -14.94
N CYS A 8 6.83 10.75 -15.07
CA CYS A 8 6.67 10.23 -14.67
C CYS A 8 6.66 9.82 -14.38
N LEU A 9 6.78 9.94 -15.02
CA LEU A 9 6.60 9.39 -14.49
C LEU A 9 6.28 9.36 -13.49
N THR A 10 5.37 9.16 -13.65
CA THR A 10 5.11 9.35 -12.30
C THR A 10 5.53 8.28 -11.51
N PRO A 11 6.45 8.46 -10.84
CA PRO A 11 6.93 7.45 -9.96
C PRO A 11 5.84 7.10 -9.04
N VAL A 12 5.57 5.86 -8.93
CA VAL A 12 4.75 5.36 -7.90
C VAL A 12 5.46 5.71 -6.63
N GLU A 13 4.92 6.61 -5.92
CA GLU A 13 5.54 7.06 -4.71
C GLU A 13 5.53 5.97 -3.68
N LYS A 14 6.61 5.89 -2.95
CA LYS A 14 6.68 4.97 -1.85
C LYS A 14 5.71 5.40 -0.79
N LEU A 15 4.90 4.47 -0.32
CA LEU A 15 4.00 4.76 0.78
C LEU A 15 4.77 4.69 2.09
N ALA A 16 4.61 5.69 2.93
CA ALA A 16 5.21 5.69 4.24
C ALA A 16 4.56 4.61 5.10
N PRO A 17 5.31 4.03 6.07
CA PRO A 17 4.72 3.03 6.96
C PRO A 17 3.45 3.50 7.64
N GLU A 18 3.42 4.75 8.03
CA GLU A 18 2.26 5.35 8.67
C GLU A 18 1.05 5.38 7.76
N ALA A 19 1.27 5.65 6.48
CA ALA A 19 0.18 5.70 5.52
C ALA A 19 -0.44 4.31 5.35
N ILE A 20 0.38 3.27 5.34
CA ILE A 20 -0.09 1.91 5.22
C ILE A 20 -0.96 1.55 6.43
N ARG A 21 -0.49 1.90 7.61
CA ARG A 21 -1.25 1.63 8.83
C ARG A 21 -2.57 2.39 8.83
N GLN A 22 -2.59 3.63 8.36
CA GLN A 22 -3.81 4.42 8.30
C GLN A 22 -4.83 3.81 7.35
N ILE A 23 -4.37 3.31 6.20
CA ILE A 23 -5.27 2.63 5.27
C ILE A 23 -5.94 1.46 5.96
N ARG A 24 -5.16 0.67 6.68
CA ARG A 24 -5.66 -0.49 7.39
C ARG A 24 -6.64 -0.10 8.50
N GLU A 25 -6.29 0.90 9.28
CA GLU A 25 -7.11 1.33 10.40
C GLU A 25 -8.42 1.96 9.96
N LYS A 26 -8.40 2.70 8.86
CA LYS A 26 -9.63 3.27 8.31
C LYS A 26 -10.59 2.17 7.87
N ALA A 27 -10.07 1.05 7.46
CA ALA A 27 -10.88 -0.09 7.04
C ALA A 27 -11.29 -0.96 8.22
N HIS A 28 -10.85 -0.63 9.43
CA HIS A 28 -11.13 -1.39 10.65
C HIS A 28 -10.63 -2.83 10.54
N MET A 29 -9.46 -3.01 9.93
CA MET A 29 -8.88 -4.33 9.73
C MET A 29 -7.69 -4.56 10.63
N SER A 30 -7.53 -5.80 11.10
CA SER A 30 -6.28 -6.21 11.73
C SER A 30 -5.23 -6.41 10.67
N GLN A 31 -3.97 -6.56 11.09
CA GLN A 31 -2.90 -6.86 10.13
C GLN A 31 -3.18 -8.16 9.38
N ALA A 32 -3.72 -9.16 10.07
CA ALA A 32 -4.01 -10.45 9.45
C ALA A 32 -5.09 -10.32 8.38
N THR A 33 -6.18 -9.61 8.69
CA THR A 33 -7.27 -9.42 7.74
C THR A 33 -6.81 -8.59 6.54
N PHE A 34 -6.02 -7.56 6.81
CA PHE A 34 -5.48 -6.71 5.75
C PHE A 34 -4.57 -7.51 4.82
N ALA A 35 -3.74 -8.38 5.41
CA ALA A 35 -2.85 -9.23 4.63
C ALA A 35 -3.65 -10.17 3.72
N LEU A 36 -4.75 -10.72 4.24
CA LEU A 36 -5.61 -11.57 3.43
C LEU A 36 -6.21 -10.80 2.25
N ALA A 37 -6.65 -9.58 2.51
CA ALA A 37 -7.24 -8.75 1.45
C ALA A 37 -6.23 -8.46 0.34
N LEU A 38 -4.96 -8.31 0.70
CA LEU A 38 -3.91 -8.02 -0.25
C LEU A 38 -3.23 -9.27 -0.79
N ASN A 39 -3.61 -10.43 -0.26
CA ASN A 39 -3.04 -11.71 -0.65
C ASN A 39 -1.53 -11.78 -0.39
N VAL A 40 -1.13 -11.33 0.78
CA VAL A 40 0.27 -11.37 1.22
C VAL A 40 0.34 -11.93 2.63
N PRO A 41 1.52 -12.39 3.07
CA PRO A 41 1.67 -12.87 4.45
C PRO A 41 1.50 -11.73 5.46
N LYS A 42 0.95 -12.05 6.62
CA LYS A 42 0.81 -11.09 7.69
C LYS A 42 2.15 -10.48 8.09
N MET A 43 3.19 -11.29 8.08
CA MET A 43 4.53 -10.83 8.43
C MET A 43 4.98 -9.69 7.54
N LEU A 44 4.60 -9.74 6.28
CA LEU A 44 4.96 -8.69 5.32
C LEU A 44 4.28 -7.38 5.67
N VAL A 45 2.99 -7.43 6.02
CA VAL A 45 2.27 -6.22 6.45
C VAL A 45 2.94 -5.63 7.68
N SER A 46 3.31 -6.48 8.63
CA SER A 46 4.00 -6.03 9.83
C SER A 46 5.30 -5.32 9.50
N LYS A 47 6.07 -5.87 8.56
CA LYS A 47 7.33 -5.27 8.16
C LYS A 47 7.14 -3.94 7.45
N TRP A 48 6.10 -3.83 6.65
CA TRP A 48 5.76 -2.56 5.99
C TRP A 48 5.49 -1.49 7.04
N GLU A 49 4.72 -1.83 8.06
CA GLU A 49 4.32 -0.85 9.07
C GLU A 49 5.45 -0.47 10.01
N ARG A 50 6.48 -1.31 10.10
CA ARG A 50 7.67 -0.99 10.86
C ARG A 50 8.73 -0.28 10.03
N GLY A 51 8.51 -0.16 8.73
CA GLY A 51 9.47 0.48 7.85
C GLY A 51 10.66 -0.39 7.48
N GLU A 52 10.60 -1.69 7.76
CA GLU A 52 11.69 -2.60 7.45
C GLU A 52 11.74 -2.97 5.99
N VAL A 53 10.58 -3.01 5.36
CA VAL A 53 10.44 -3.35 3.95
C VAL A 53 9.40 -2.41 3.37
N HIS A 54 9.58 -2.01 2.13
CA HIS A 54 8.61 -1.18 1.44
C HIS A 54 7.81 -2.01 0.46
N PRO A 55 6.49 -1.74 0.32
CA PRO A 55 5.71 -2.44 -0.68
C PRO A 55 6.26 -2.17 -2.07
N SER A 56 6.13 -3.15 -2.95
CA SER A 56 6.58 -2.99 -4.32
C SER A 56 5.66 -3.80 -5.24
N GLY A 57 5.75 -3.52 -6.54
CA GLY A 57 4.99 -4.26 -7.54
C GLY A 57 3.49 -4.18 -7.31
N PRO A 58 2.78 -5.31 -7.48
CA PRO A 58 1.31 -5.31 -7.34
C PRO A 58 0.81 -4.84 -5.98
N SER A 59 1.55 -5.15 -4.91
CA SER A 59 1.15 -4.73 -3.57
C SER A 59 1.13 -3.22 -3.45
N LEU A 60 2.15 -2.57 -3.98
CA LEU A 60 2.21 -1.10 -3.95
C LEU A 60 1.05 -0.50 -4.72
N LYS A 61 0.73 -1.08 -5.86
CA LYS A 61 -0.37 -0.58 -6.68
C LYS A 61 -1.71 -0.71 -5.95
N LEU A 62 -1.95 -1.85 -5.33
CA LEU A 62 -3.18 -2.06 -4.56
C LEU A 62 -3.27 -1.09 -3.39
N LEU A 63 -2.16 -0.88 -2.69
CA LEU A 63 -2.14 0.05 -1.58
C LEU A 63 -2.39 1.49 -2.04
N ALA A 64 -1.83 1.87 -3.17
CA ALA A 64 -2.06 3.20 -3.71
C ALA A 64 -3.54 3.40 -4.06
N LEU A 65 -4.18 2.39 -4.64
CA LEU A 65 -5.60 2.45 -4.94
C LEU A 65 -6.43 2.56 -3.68
N ALA A 66 -6.09 1.78 -2.66
CA ALA A 66 -6.79 1.81 -1.39
C ALA A 66 -6.64 3.16 -0.71
N ASN A 67 -5.45 3.76 -0.82
CA ASN A 67 -5.21 5.07 -0.24
C ASN A 67 -6.03 6.16 -0.94
N ALA A 68 -6.17 6.05 -2.25
CA ALA A 68 -6.88 7.05 -3.03
C ALA A 68 -8.39 6.89 -2.99
N LYS A 69 -8.87 5.66 -3.01
CA LYS A 69 -10.30 5.38 -3.19
C LYS A 69 -10.92 4.54 -2.09
N GLY A 70 -10.14 4.10 -1.14
CA GLY A 70 -10.63 3.26 -0.06
C GLY A 70 -10.42 1.78 -0.32
N ILE A 71 -10.42 1.01 0.76
CA ILE A 71 -10.11 -0.41 0.69
C ILE A 71 -11.14 -1.20 -0.12
N ASP A 72 -12.36 -0.70 -0.21
CA ASP A 72 -13.43 -1.37 -0.96
C ASP A 72 -13.05 -1.56 -2.43
N THR A 73 -12.15 -0.75 -2.93
CA THR A 73 -11.72 -0.82 -4.32
C THR A 73 -11.00 -2.14 -4.61
N ILE A 74 -10.37 -2.73 -3.60
CA ILE A 74 -9.58 -3.94 -3.77
C ILE A 74 -10.23 -5.16 -3.14
N LEU A 75 -11.36 -5.00 -2.50
CA LEU A 75 -12.12 -6.13 -1.95
C LEU A 75 -13.18 -6.66 -2.98
#